data_d9dcea76a8afc2452fff21e847777333
#
_entry.id   d9dcea76a8afc2452fff21e847777333
#
_cell.length_a   1.000
_cell.length_b   1.000
_cell.length_c   1.000
_cell.angle_alpha   90.00
_cell.angle_beta   90.00
_cell.angle_gamma   90.00
#
_symmetry.space_group_name_H-M   'P 1'
#
loop_
_entity.id
_entity.type
_entity.pdbx_description
1 polymer ?
#
loop_
_entity_poly.entity_id
_entity_poly.type
_entity_poly.pdbx_seq_one_letter_code
_entity_poly.pdbx_strand_id
1 'polypeptide(L)'
;MTLTSRRAWRLLWPYVALWLAVAAVLSGYAWYEIRSTRERELAAGRVEAENLARVLQAQVSRSVEGFTRTLGLLKFVYENTGGTARLAGVTDSLDRSGASDVERRVLRYDRDGWLADATDPEALRVRPSAADLPWFAAARDRADGQIVIGEPRVGRVSGRLTIPMAVRLTTPAGEFDGVLVTALDPERLVVLFRTLRVGERSVVGIMDREGLLYSYSGSSGEAPRSVAVAAPAGAAGAAPTQAASDARRMLRDVADPSGVIARSEVPGTDLVAFAALSEQRLLSAWRGYTRTIVALALLTLAALSLPIVLVARRALREVRRRSAIEAGYAAERAQARTDPLTGVANRRAFEDALAQCHAELVRVKQPFVLAYIDVDRFKKLNDTHGHAVGDLALKRIGQTLGSGVRRSDMIARLGGDEFAVLMPNADSRAMRRPFDAMFTALTVAVASEGWPISFSVGVVAFEAPPADAESAADVVDKLMYAVKASGRNGVRFAVYRDGLLHPDVGARLDVRID
;
A
#
# COMPACT_ATOMS: atom_id res chain seq x y z
N MET A 1 -8.18 -22.78 -15.78
CA MET A 1 -7.11 -23.14 -14.83
C MET A 1 -6.83 -24.62 -14.96
N THR A 2 -5.69 -24.98 -15.51
CA THR A 2 -5.27 -26.36 -15.78
C THR A 2 -5.01 -27.12 -14.47
N LEU A 3 -5.22 -28.44 -14.47
CA LEU A 3 -5.04 -29.34 -13.31
C LEU A 3 -3.65 -29.19 -12.62
N THR A 4 -2.65 -28.76 -13.37
CA THR A 4 -1.27 -28.50 -12.90
C THR A 4 -1.17 -27.26 -12.03
N SER A 5 -1.98 -26.21 -12.27
CA SER A 5 -1.99 -25.00 -11.43
C SER A 5 -2.61 -25.27 -10.06
N ARG A 6 -3.59 -26.16 -9.97
CA ARG A 6 -4.24 -26.54 -8.69
C ARG A 6 -3.29 -27.30 -7.75
N ARG A 7 -2.40 -28.14 -8.27
CA ARG A 7 -1.40 -28.87 -7.46
C ARG A 7 -0.30 -27.93 -6.92
N ALA A 8 0.20 -27.00 -7.74
CA ALA A 8 1.18 -26.00 -7.30
C ALA A 8 0.59 -25.08 -6.22
N TRP A 9 -0.67 -24.67 -6.34
CA TRP A 9 -1.39 -23.87 -5.35
C TRP A 9 -1.56 -24.61 -4.01
N ARG A 10 -1.87 -25.91 -4.01
CA ARG A 10 -2.00 -26.70 -2.78
C ARG A 10 -0.69 -26.80 -2.00
N LEU A 11 0.45 -26.81 -2.66
CA LEU A 11 1.77 -26.85 -2.02
C LEU A 11 2.19 -25.48 -1.44
N LEU A 12 1.80 -24.37 -2.08
CA LEU A 12 2.18 -23.02 -1.66
C LEU A 12 1.23 -22.43 -0.60
N TRP A 13 -0.04 -22.87 -0.60
CA TRP A 13 -1.08 -22.33 0.27
C TRP A 13 -0.72 -22.33 1.76
N PRO A 14 -0.19 -23.39 2.38
CA PRO A 14 0.16 -23.38 3.79
C PRO A 14 1.25 -22.35 4.13
N TYR A 15 2.21 -22.12 3.24
CA TYR A 15 3.25 -21.10 3.43
C TYR A 15 2.68 -19.68 3.30
N VAL A 16 1.79 -19.46 2.36
CA VAL A 16 1.10 -18.18 2.19
C VAL A 16 0.17 -17.89 3.38
N ALA A 17 -0.56 -18.90 3.86
CA ALA A 17 -1.43 -18.77 5.03
C ALA A 17 -0.61 -18.44 6.29
N LEU A 18 0.51 -19.15 6.51
CA LEU A 18 1.43 -18.87 7.61
C LEU A 18 2.00 -17.45 7.51
N TRP A 19 2.42 -17.02 6.32
CA TRP A 19 2.93 -15.67 6.08
C TRP A 19 1.86 -14.62 6.40
N LEU A 20 0.62 -14.81 5.95
CA LEU A 20 -0.50 -13.92 6.24
C LEU A 20 -0.79 -13.85 7.75
N ALA A 21 -0.74 -14.97 8.46
CA ALA A 21 -0.93 -15.01 9.90
C ALA A 21 0.18 -14.23 10.63
N VAL A 22 1.44 -14.44 10.25
CA VAL A 22 2.59 -13.70 10.81
C VAL A 22 2.49 -12.21 10.48
N ALA A 23 2.13 -11.85 9.25
CA ALA A 23 1.94 -10.47 8.85
C ALA A 23 0.82 -9.78 9.65
N ALA A 24 -0.30 -10.47 9.89
CA ALA A 24 -1.39 -9.96 10.70
C ALA A 24 -0.97 -9.72 12.16
N VAL A 25 -0.25 -10.67 12.76
CA VAL A 25 0.27 -10.55 14.13
C VAL A 25 1.27 -9.40 14.25
N LEU A 26 2.25 -9.32 13.33
CA LEU A 26 3.25 -8.23 13.33
C LEU A 26 2.61 -6.86 13.12
N SER A 27 1.66 -6.76 12.18
CA SER A 27 0.94 -5.50 11.92
C SER A 27 0.07 -5.10 13.11
N GLY A 28 -0.63 -6.04 13.74
CA GLY A 28 -1.42 -5.82 14.93
C GLY A 28 -0.57 -5.37 16.12
N TYR A 29 0.57 -6.02 16.34
CA TYR A 29 1.52 -5.63 17.37
C TYR A 29 2.12 -4.24 17.12
N ALA A 30 2.57 -3.97 15.90
CA ALA A 30 3.10 -2.66 15.53
C ALA A 30 2.06 -1.54 15.72
N TRP A 31 0.82 -1.78 15.30
CA TRP A 31 -0.29 -0.83 15.49
C TRP A 31 -0.56 -0.58 16.98
N TYR A 32 -0.64 -1.65 17.79
CA TYR A 32 -0.85 -1.54 19.23
C TYR A 32 0.27 -0.75 19.90
N GLU A 33 1.54 -1.07 19.60
CA GLU A 33 2.70 -0.43 20.20
C GLU A 33 2.83 1.04 19.82
N ILE A 34 2.58 1.37 18.54
CA ILE A 34 2.58 2.75 18.05
C ILE A 34 1.51 3.58 18.76
N ARG A 35 0.31 3.03 18.91
CA ARG A 35 -0.80 3.71 19.58
C ARG A 35 -0.56 3.85 21.07
N SER A 36 -0.16 2.78 21.75
CA SER A 36 0.13 2.76 23.19
C SER A 36 1.25 3.72 23.56
N THR A 37 2.32 3.75 22.79
CA THR A 37 3.45 4.66 23.02
C THR A 37 3.03 6.13 22.80
N ARG A 38 2.22 6.42 21.76
CA ARG A 38 1.68 7.77 21.57
C ARG A 38 0.86 8.25 22.76
N GLU A 39 -0.02 7.40 23.28
CA GLU A 39 -0.87 7.73 24.44
C GLU A 39 0.00 7.96 25.71
N ARG A 40 1.05 7.16 25.91
CA ARG A 40 2.01 7.32 27.04
C ARG A 40 2.77 8.65 26.93
N GLU A 41 3.29 9.00 25.74
CA GLU A 41 4.00 10.27 25.53
C GLU A 41 3.11 11.48 25.79
N LEU A 42 1.86 11.46 25.33
CA LEU A 42 0.91 12.53 25.60
C LEU A 42 0.52 12.61 27.09
N ALA A 43 0.38 11.46 27.77
CA ALA A 43 0.10 11.42 29.20
C ALA A 43 1.29 11.98 30.01
N ALA A 44 2.53 11.58 29.66
CA ALA A 44 3.74 12.13 30.27
C ALA A 44 3.86 13.64 30.04
N GLY A 45 3.52 14.11 28.83
CA GLY A 45 3.48 15.53 28.51
C GLY A 45 2.45 16.33 29.34
N ARG A 46 1.31 15.73 29.68
CA ARG A 46 0.33 16.37 30.59
C ARG A 46 0.90 16.54 31.98
N VAL A 47 1.52 15.50 32.54
CA VAL A 47 2.17 15.58 33.86
C VAL A 47 3.30 16.60 33.86
N GLU A 48 4.10 16.67 32.79
CA GLU A 48 5.15 17.67 32.63
C GLU A 48 4.57 19.10 32.61
N ALA A 49 3.51 19.35 31.82
CA ALA A 49 2.85 20.64 31.75
C ALA A 49 2.25 21.07 33.10
N GLU A 50 1.60 20.13 33.81
CA GLU A 50 1.06 20.39 35.16
C GLU A 50 2.15 20.72 36.17
N ASN A 51 3.27 20.02 36.12
CA ASN A 51 4.40 20.29 37.00
C ASN A 51 5.00 21.68 36.71
N LEU A 52 5.19 22.02 35.44
CA LEU A 52 5.68 23.34 35.04
C LEU A 52 4.71 24.46 35.50
N ALA A 53 3.41 24.30 35.25
CA ALA A 53 2.43 25.26 35.71
C ALA A 53 2.42 25.45 37.23
N ARG A 54 2.59 24.37 38.02
CA ARG A 54 2.69 24.42 39.48
C ARG A 54 3.99 25.10 39.95
N VAL A 55 5.14 24.81 39.33
CA VAL A 55 6.41 25.47 39.66
C VAL A 55 6.29 26.98 39.39
N LEU A 56 5.71 27.37 38.25
CA LEU A 56 5.46 28.77 37.93
C LEU A 56 4.52 29.43 38.94
N GLN A 57 3.43 28.77 39.26
CA GLN A 57 2.45 29.23 40.23
C GLN A 57 3.11 29.46 41.59
N ALA A 58 3.92 28.50 42.11
CA ALA A 58 4.62 28.65 43.38
C ALA A 58 5.62 29.80 43.35
N GLN A 59 6.28 30.05 42.24
CA GLN A 59 7.20 31.17 42.08
C GLN A 59 6.51 32.51 42.08
N VAL A 60 5.39 32.63 41.33
CA VAL A 60 4.55 33.84 41.31
C VAL A 60 3.95 34.07 42.68
N SER A 61 3.42 33.06 43.35
CA SER A 61 2.90 33.17 44.72
C SER A 61 3.93 33.76 45.70
N ARG A 62 5.17 33.21 45.64
CA ARG A 62 6.25 33.76 46.51
C ARG A 62 6.56 35.22 46.24
N SER A 63 6.53 35.62 44.95
CA SER A 63 6.71 37.04 44.58
C SER A 63 5.58 37.91 45.12
N VAL A 64 4.33 37.48 44.88
CA VAL A 64 3.13 38.17 45.37
C VAL A 64 3.11 38.29 46.90
N GLU A 65 3.43 37.18 47.63
CA GLU A 65 3.55 37.18 49.09
C GLU A 65 4.63 38.13 49.58
N GLY A 66 5.77 38.20 48.87
CA GLY A 66 6.87 39.13 49.20
C GLY A 66 6.41 40.60 49.12
N PHE A 67 5.73 40.94 48.03
CA PHE A 67 5.14 42.28 47.87
C PHE A 67 4.04 42.54 48.89
N THR A 68 3.19 41.56 49.18
CA THR A 68 2.11 41.64 50.18
C THR A 68 2.66 41.98 51.57
N ARG A 69 3.71 41.25 51.99
CA ARG A 69 4.40 41.48 53.27
C ARG A 69 5.00 42.89 53.31
N THR A 70 5.65 43.33 52.25
CA THR A 70 6.29 44.64 52.19
C THR A 70 5.23 45.78 52.27
N LEU A 71 4.17 45.71 51.47
CA LEU A 71 3.09 46.69 51.51
C LEU A 71 2.39 46.70 52.88
N GLY A 72 2.16 45.52 53.48
CA GLY A 72 1.57 45.40 54.80
C GLY A 72 2.43 46.06 55.88
N LEU A 73 3.75 45.85 55.82
CA LEU A 73 4.70 46.47 56.77
C LEU A 73 4.75 48.01 56.60
N LEU A 74 4.85 48.48 55.36
CA LEU A 74 4.87 49.92 55.07
C LEU A 74 3.55 50.59 55.45
N LYS A 75 2.42 49.95 55.23
CA LYS A 75 1.10 50.37 55.68
C LYS A 75 1.08 50.49 57.20
N PHE A 76 1.51 49.46 57.94
CA PHE A 76 1.54 49.46 59.38
C PHE A 76 2.42 50.60 59.93
N VAL A 77 3.63 50.81 59.40
CA VAL A 77 4.51 51.89 59.79
C VAL A 77 3.85 53.26 59.53
N TYR A 78 3.26 53.47 58.35
CA TYR A 78 2.63 54.71 57.97
C TYR A 78 1.44 55.06 58.89
N GLU A 79 0.55 54.11 59.11
CA GLU A 79 -0.65 54.28 59.92
C GLU A 79 -0.33 54.55 61.41
N ASN A 80 0.71 53.88 61.97
CA ASN A 80 1.14 54.05 63.37
C ASN A 80 1.97 55.32 63.60
N THR A 81 2.54 55.90 62.53
CA THR A 81 3.28 57.18 62.65
C THR A 81 2.43 58.39 62.36
N GLY A 82 1.09 58.21 62.22
CA GLY A 82 0.17 59.27 61.90
C GLY A 82 0.40 59.91 60.52
N GLY A 83 0.90 59.15 59.56
CA GLY A 83 1.13 59.62 58.20
C GLY A 83 2.43 60.39 57.95
N THR A 84 3.32 60.48 58.94
CA THR A 84 4.56 61.29 58.87
C THR A 84 5.79 60.52 58.36
N ALA A 85 5.74 59.18 58.33
CA ALA A 85 6.83 58.36 57.85
C ALA A 85 7.05 58.53 56.33
N ARG A 86 8.29 58.84 55.91
CA ARG A 86 8.70 58.92 54.52
C ARG A 86 9.09 57.53 54.03
N LEU A 87 8.60 57.13 52.85
CA LEU A 87 8.86 55.80 52.26
C LEU A 87 10.36 55.50 52.09
N ALA A 88 11.15 56.46 51.62
CA ALA A 88 12.58 56.28 51.40
C ALA A 88 13.33 55.90 52.70
N GLY A 89 13.01 56.54 53.85
CA GLY A 89 13.65 56.23 55.12
C GLY A 89 13.29 54.85 55.70
N VAL A 90 12.06 54.38 55.45
CA VAL A 90 11.60 53.07 55.90
C VAL A 90 12.23 51.95 55.03
N THR A 91 12.32 52.15 53.73
CA THR A 91 12.94 51.16 52.80
C THR A 91 14.43 51.02 53.04
N ASP A 92 15.17 52.11 53.27
CA ASP A 92 16.59 52.07 53.61
C ASP A 92 16.86 51.28 54.91
N SER A 93 15.93 51.33 55.85
CA SER A 93 16.00 50.57 57.10
C SER A 93 15.75 49.08 56.88
N LEU A 94 14.83 48.72 55.95
CA LEU A 94 14.51 47.35 55.57
C LEU A 94 15.67 46.70 54.77
N ASP A 95 16.32 47.47 53.90
CA ASP A 95 17.46 47.01 53.11
C ASP A 95 18.67 46.67 53.99
N ARG A 96 18.93 47.48 55.03
CA ARG A 96 19.96 47.19 56.01
C ARG A 96 19.71 45.92 56.83
N SER A 97 18.48 45.49 56.94
CA SER A 97 18.11 44.25 57.66
C SER A 97 18.25 42.98 56.80
N GLY A 98 18.72 43.08 55.54
CA GLY A 98 18.87 41.95 54.64
C GLY A 98 17.58 41.35 54.12
N ALA A 99 16.46 42.05 54.32
CA ALA A 99 15.13 41.59 53.95
C ALA A 99 14.75 41.89 52.48
N SER A 100 15.72 42.30 51.66
CA SER A 100 15.39 42.85 50.33
C SER A 100 16.14 42.20 49.16
N ASP A 101 15.45 41.31 48.51
CA ASP A 101 15.82 40.81 47.16
C ASP A 101 14.96 41.48 46.06
N VAL A 102 14.23 42.53 46.35
CA VAL A 102 13.28 43.15 45.40
C VAL A 102 13.57 44.64 45.26
N GLU A 103 13.90 45.10 44.04
CA GLU A 103 13.89 46.54 43.70
C GLU A 103 12.51 47.10 43.98
N ARG A 104 12.40 47.76 45.14
CA ARG A 104 11.10 48.19 45.70
C ARG A 104 10.83 49.61 45.32
N ARG A 105 10.21 49.82 44.16
CA ARG A 105 9.54 51.09 43.88
C ARG A 105 8.16 51.04 44.50
N VAL A 106 8.01 51.64 45.69
CA VAL A 106 6.72 51.85 46.33
C VAL A 106 6.36 53.31 46.18
N LEU A 107 5.13 53.54 45.80
CA LEU A 107 4.55 54.86 45.61
C LEU A 107 3.39 55.03 46.58
N ARG A 108 3.21 56.21 47.12
CA ARG A 108 2.06 56.59 47.94
C ARG A 108 1.27 57.67 47.22
N TYR A 109 0.04 57.39 46.94
CA TYR A 109 -0.93 58.34 46.44
C TYR A 109 -1.80 58.83 47.61
N ASP A 110 -2.10 60.13 47.63
CA ASP A 110 -3.01 60.73 48.61
C ASP A 110 -4.47 60.38 48.37
N ARG A 111 -5.40 60.92 49.17
CA ARG A 111 -6.83 60.66 49.08
C ARG A 111 -7.46 61.15 47.76
N ASP A 112 -6.83 62.14 47.13
CA ASP A 112 -7.25 62.70 45.84
C ASP A 112 -6.59 61.99 44.63
N GLY A 113 -5.71 61.02 44.90
CA GLY A 113 -5.03 60.22 43.89
C GLY A 113 -3.75 60.88 43.35
N TRP A 114 -3.20 61.93 43.96
CA TRP A 114 -1.95 62.52 43.56
C TRP A 114 -0.76 61.80 44.22
N LEU A 115 0.35 61.67 43.48
CA LEU A 115 1.57 61.10 44.04
C LEU A 115 2.11 62.01 45.12
N ALA A 116 2.12 61.50 46.37
CA ALA A 116 2.51 62.26 47.56
C ALA A 116 3.87 61.84 48.11
N ASP A 117 4.27 60.58 47.97
CA ASP A 117 5.57 60.06 48.42
C ASP A 117 6.05 58.87 47.56
N ALA A 118 7.34 58.61 47.49
CA ALA A 118 7.92 57.54 46.74
C ALA A 118 9.26 57.07 47.35
N THR A 119 9.59 55.80 47.21
CA THR A 119 10.90 55.26 47.54
C THR A 119 11.99 55.82 46.64
N ASP A 120 11.68 56.13 45.39
CA ASP A 120 12.55 56.81 44.44
C ASP A 120 12.18 58.29 44.36
N PRO A 121 13.03 59.19 44.82
CA PRO A 121 12.72 60.63 44.82
C PRO A 121 12.50 61.23 43.42
N GLU A 122 13.06 60.61 42.37
CA GLU A 122 12.84 61.10 40.99
C GLU A 122 11.38 60.95 40.54
N ALA A 123 10.68 59.95 41.06
CA ALA A 123 9.26 59.75 40.80
C ALA A 123 8.39 60.95 41.19
N LEU A 124 8.78 61.70 42.23
CA LEU A 124 8.06 62.88 42.76
C LEU A 124 8.15 64.07 41.80
N ARG A 125 9.09 64.12 40.86
CA ARG A 125 9.23 65.20 39.88
C ARG A 125 8.06 65.25 38.89
N VAL A 126 7.45 64.08 38.58
CA VAL A 126 6.39 63.96 37.59
C VAL A 126 5.02 64.16 38.20
N ARG A 127 4.82 63.88 39.51
CA ARG A 127 3.58 63.96 40.30
C ARG A 127 2.32 63.47 39.52
N PRO A 128 2.32 62.26 38.99
CA PRO A 128 1.19 61.72 38.24
C PRO A 128 -0.01 61.50 39.16
N SER A 129 -1.20 61.65 38.63
CA SER A 129 -2.43 61.25 39.32
C SER A 129 -2.75 59.78 39.00
N ALA A 130 -3.32 59.07 39.97
CA ALA A 130 -3.89 57.73 39.83
C ALA A 130 -5.42 57.69 40.01
N ALA A 131 -6.04 58.82 40.18
CA ALA A 131 -7.46 58.94 40.50
C ALA A 131 -8.38 58.27 39.42
N ASP A 132 -7.96 58.30 38.18
CA ASP A 132 -8.67 57.69 37.00
C ASP A 132 -8.34 56.20 36.81
N LEU A 133 -7.51 55.62 37.66
CA LEU A 133 -7.03 54.26 37.47
C LEU A 133 -7.94 53.24 38.19
N PRO A 134 -8.40 52.16 37.53
CA PRO A 134 -9.31 51.17 38.14
C PRO A 134 -8.79 50.57 39.44
N TRP A 135 -7.50 50.27 39.49
CA TRP A 135 -6.86 49.69 40.70
C TRP A 135 -6.89 50.68 41.90
N PHE A 136 -6.80 51.98 41.66
CA PHE A 136 -6.87 52.99 42.72
C PHE A 136 -8.29 53.05 43.31
N ALA A 137 -9.30 53.08 42.45
CA ALA A 137 -10.70 53.02 42.89
C ALA A 137 -11.01 51.72 43.65
N ALA A 138 -10.56 50.57 43.10
CA ALA A 138 -10.72 49.27 43.75
C ALA A 138 -10.01 49.19 45.13
N ALA A 139 -8.81 49.79 45.28
CA ALA A 139 -8.10 49.84 46.56
C ALA A 139 -8.79 50.81 47.54
N ARG A 140 -9.30 51.97 47.07
CA ARG A 140 -10.03 52.90 47.89
C ARG A 140 -11.28 52.29 48.50
N ASP A 141 -12.04 51.56 47.66
CA ASP A 141 -13.35 51.02 48.05
C ASP A 141 -13.24 49.73 48.88
N ARG A 142 -12.04 49.14 48.99
CA ARG A 142 -11.75 47.89 49.72
C ARG A 142 -11.39 48.18 51.18
N ALA A 143 -12.36 47.98 52.08
CA ALA A 143 -12.20 48.27 53.49
C ALA A 143 -11.39 47.25 54.30
N ASP A 144 -11.21 46.03 53.79
CA ASP A 144 -10.60 44.90 54.49
C ASP A 144 -9.05 44.90 54.54
N GLY A 145 -8.42 45.91 53.94
CA GLY A 145 -6.97 46.06 53.89
C GLY A 145 -6.26 45.02 53.05
N GLN A 146 -6.99 44.21 52.29
CA GLN A 146 -6.42 43.27 51.35
C GLN A 146 -5.83 44.00 50.13
N ILE A 147 -4.79 43.36 49.54
CA ILE A 147 -4.15 43.91 48.35
C ILE A 147 -5.03 43.76 47.14
N VAL A 148 -5.14 44.79 46.36
CA VAL A 148 -5.72 44.81 45.04
C VAL A 148 -4.64 44.63 44.00
N ILE A 149 -4.74 43.62 43.17
CA ILE A 149 -3.91 43.42 42.00
C ILE A 149 -4.65 44.02 40.79
N GLY A 150 -4.06 45.01 40.15
CA GLY A 150 -4.67 45.64 38.98
C GLY A 150 -4.20 44.99 37.68
N GLU A 151 -4.88 45.35 36.58
CA GLU A 151 -4.48 44.90 35.24
C GLU A 151 -3.11 45.42 34.83
N PRO A 152 -2.36 44.65 34.01
CA PRO A 152 -1.06 45.08 33.46
C PRO A 152 -1.22 46.39 32.69
N ARG A 153 -0.40 47.36 32.97
CA ARG A 153 -0.41 48.66 32.29
C ARG A 153 0.96 49.33 32.27
N VAL A 154 1.14 50.25 31.37
CA VAL A 154 2.31 51.10 31.34
C VAL A 154 2.27 52.02 32.55
N GLY A 155 3.23 51.86 33.47
CA GLY A 155 3.33 52.70 34.68
C GLY A 155 3.61 54.15 34.31
N ARG A 156 2.83 55.11 34.86
CA ARG A 156 3.00 56.56 34.61
C ARG A 156 4.33 57.12 35.11
N VAL A 157 4.94 56.45 36.09
CA VAL A 157 6.25 56.82 36.65
C VAL A 157 7.39 56.04 35.96
N SER A 158 7.21 54.76 35.70
CA SER A 158 8.27 53.91 35.20
C SER A 158 8.40 53.90 33.68
N GLY A 159 7.33 54.23 32.96
CA GLY A 159 7.25 54.05 31.50
C GLY A 159 7.29 52.61 31.03
N ARG A 160 7.31 51.63 31.94
CA ARG A 160 7.37 50.21 31.66
C ARG A 160 6.04 49.52 31.97
N LEU A 161 5.83 48.40 31.35
CA LEU A 161 4.70 47.56 31.69
C LEU A 161 4.84 47.03 33.11
N THR A 162 3.79 47.19 33.93
CA THR A 162 3.78 46.76 35.33
C THR A 162 2.37 46.27 35.71
N ILE A 163 2.34 45.32 36.66
CA ILE A 163 1.10 44.89 37.33
C ILE A 163 1.04 45.61 38.68
N PRO A 164 0.16 46.58 38.86
CA PRO A 164 0.08 47.32 40.13
C PRO A 164 -0.50 46.43 41.22
N MET A 165 0.13 46.49 42.40
CA MET A 165 -0.33 45.86 43.62
C MET A 165 -0.55 46.97 44.66
N ALA A 166 -1.77 47.22 45.03
CA ALA A 166 -2.18 48.36 45.80
C ALA A 166 -2.87 47.97 47.11
N VAL A 167 -2.63 48.73 48.15
CA VAL A 167 -3.31 48.58 49.45
C VAL A 167 -3.82 49.92 49.95
N ARG A 168 -5.01 49.92 50.50
CA ARG A 168 -5.63 51.08 51.12
C ARG A 168 -4.87 51.50 52.37
N LEU A 169 -4.67 52.82 52.53
CA LEU A 169 -4.22 53.47 53.77
C LEU A 169 -5.42 54.06 54.50
N THR A 170 -5.35 54.04 55.84
CA THR A 170 -6.36 54.60 56.71
C THR A 170 -5.76 55.54 57.74
N THR A 171 -6.52 56.55 58.10
CA THR A 171 -6.22 57.40 59.26
C THR A 171 -6.46 56.61 60.55
N PRO A 172 -5.97 57.09 61.75
CA PRO A 172 -6.32 56.47 63.02
C PRO A 172 -7.82 56.41 63.30
N ALA A 173 -8.59 57.23 62.63
CA ALA A 173 -10.08 57.27 62.72
C ALA A 173 -10.71 56.21 61.72
N GLY A 174 -9.97 55.50 60.94
CA GLY A 174 -10.42 54.48 59.96
C GLY A 174 -10.86 55.06 58.59
N GLU A 175 -10.71 56.43 58.43
CA GLU A 175 -11.02 57.06 57.16
C GLU A 175 -9.98 56.80 56.09
N PHE A 176 -10.36 56.85 54.78
CA PHE A 176 -9.44 56.70 53.66
C PHE A 176 -8.41 57.84 53.64
N ASP A 177 -7.13 57.49 53.61
CA ASP A 177 -5.99 58.41 53.59
C ASP A 177 -5.05 58.26 52.40
N GLY A 178 -5.43 57.42 51.44
CA GLY A 178 -4.68 57.19 50.20
C GLY A 178 -4.36 55.71 49.95
N VAL A 179 -3.47 55.48 49.03
CA VAL A 179 -3.09 54.11 48.57
C VAL A 179 -1.59 53.97 48.47
N LEU A 180 -1.06 52.91 49.07
CA LEU A 180 0.30 52.43 48.75
C LEU A 180 0.22 51.48 47.56
N VAL A 181 1.11 51.65 46.60
CA VAL A 181 1.20 50.78 45.42
C VAL A 181 2.64 50.41 45.15
N THR A 182 2.87 49.17 44.85
CA THR A 182 4.08 48.65 44.21
C THR A 182 3.73 48.05 42.88
N ALA A 183 4.75 47.73 42.09
CA ALA A 183 4.54 47.18 40.76
C ALA A 183 5.34 45.89 40.58
N LEU A 184 4.64 44.85 40.21
CA LEU A 184 5.26 43.62 39.76
C LEU A 184 5.67 43.83 38.29
N ASP A 185 6.94 43.65 37.99
CA ASP A 185 7.48 43.67 36.62
C ASP A 185 7.29 42.29 35.95
N PRO A 186 6.40 42.19 34.94
CA PRO A 186 6.19 40.91 34.27
C PRO A 186 7.43 40.38 33.54
N GLU A 187 8.32 41.29 33.11
CA GLU A 187 9.56 40.86 32.41
C GLU A 187 10.52 40.12 33.37
N ARG A 188 10.57 40.51 34.61
CA ARG A 188 11.36 39.83 35.64
C ARG A 188 10.84 38.43 35.95
N LEU A 189 9.53 38.22 35.94
CA LEU A 189 8.92 36.92 36.07
C LEU A 189 9.31 36.02 34.90
N VAL A 190 9.39 36.57 33.70
CA VAL A 190 9.78 35.82 32.51
C VAL A 190 11.25 35.45 32.48
N VAL A 191 12.13 36.29 33.04
CA VAL A 191 13.56 35.95 33.21
C VAL A 191 13.71 34.68 34.05
N LEU A 192 12.90 34.51 35.11
CA LEU A 192 12.82 33.29 35.87
C LEU A 192 12.36 32.08 35.02
N PHE A 193 11.47 32.30 34.07
CA PHE A 193 10.98 31.26 33.16
C PHE A 193 12.05 30.81 32.15
N ARG A 194 13.04 31.65 31.83
CA ARG A 194 14.18 31.29 30.95
C ARG A 194 15.05 30.19 31.52
N THR A 195 15.11 30.07 32.85
CA THR A 195 15.86 28.98 33.52
C THR A 195 15.14 27.63 33.32
N LEU A 196 13.84 27.65 33.08
CA LEU A 196 13.06 26.47 32.71
C LEU A 196 13.25 26.19 31.22
N ARG A 197 14.05 25.18 30.88
CA ARG A 197 14.21 24.75 29.48
C ARG A 197 12.93 24.11 28.95
N VAL A 198 12.00 24.95 28.47
CA VAL A 198 10.67 24.52 28.08
C VAL A 198 10.64 23.81 26.72
N GLY A 199 11.78 23.75 26.02
CA GLY A 199 11.90 23.09 24.69
C GLY A 199 11.20 23.85 23.56
N GLU A 200 11.50 23.46 22.34
CA GLU A 200 11.00 24.16 21.13
C GLU A 200 9.47 24.20 21.04
N ARG A 201 8.93 25.33 20.59
CA ARG A 201 7.49 25.59 20.38
C ARG A 201 6.61 25.39 21.63
N SER A 202 7.19 25.41 22.81
CA SER A 202 6.45 25.40 24.07
C SER A 202 6.39 26.81 24.66
N VAL A 203 5.32 27.14 25.36
CA VAL A 203 5.11 28.46 25.94
C VAL A 203 4.72 28.31 27.40
N VAL A 204 5.31 29.12 28.25
CA VAL A 204 4.94 29.24 29.67
C VAL A 204 4.70 30.69 30.01
N GLY A 205 3.80 30.94 30.93
CA GLY A 205 3.47 32.33 31.25
C GLY A 205 2.42 32.48 32.31
N ILE A 206 1.95 33.74 32.43
CA ILE A 206 0.92 34.16 33.36
C ILE A 206 -0.20 34.81 32.56
N MET A 207 -1.43 34.50 32.91
CA MET A 207 -2.66 35.06 32.37
C MET A 207 -3.64 35.31 33.49
N ASP A 208 -4.75 35.98 33.22
CA ASP A 208 -5.90 36.04 34.13
C ASP A 208 -6.82 34.82 33.93
N ARG A 209 -7.89 34.77 34.75
CA ARG A 209 -8.92 33.72 34.64
C ARG A 209 -9.68 33.77 33.31
N GLU A 210 -9.73 34.92 32.66
CA GLU A 210 -10.39 35.15 31.37
C GLU A 210 -9.51 34.81 30.18
N GLY A 211 -8.21 34.48 30.42
CA GLY A 211 -7.23 34.10 29.41
C GLY A 211 -6.49 35.26 28.75
N LEU A 212 -6.53 36.45 29.36
CA LEU A 212 -5.70 37.58 28.94
C LEU A 212 -4.25 37.33 29.39
N LEU A 213 -3.33 37.36 28.44
CA LEU A 213 -1.90 37.12 28.71
C LEU A 213 -1.22 38.33 29.34
N TYR A 214 -0.59 38.15 30.47
CA TYR A 214 0.20 39.15 31.13
C TYR A 214 1.68 39.09 30.76
N SER A 215 2.23 37.90 30.73
CA SER A 215 3.61 37.70 30.35
C SER A 215 3.82 36.24 29.91
N TYR A 216 4.66 36.03 28.94
CA TYR A 216 5.00 34.67 28.48
C TYR A 216 6.43 34.58 27.99
N SER A 217 6.99 33.37 28.03
CA SER A 217 8.26 33.00 27.42
C SER A 217 8.05 31.80 26.49
N GLY A 218 8.49 31.91 25.26
CA GLY A 218 8.50 30.84 24.27
C GLY A 218 9.94 30.42 23.93
N SER A 219 10.08 29.26 23.30
CA SER A 219 11.37 28.67 22.95
C SER A 219 12.04 29.29 21.72
N SER A 220 11.41 30.22 21.04
CA SER A 220 11.90 30.76 19.75
C SER A 220 13.09 31.72 19.89
N GLY A 221 13.77 31.77 21.03
CA GLY A 221 14.94 32.66 21.25
C GLY A 221 14.59 34.14 21.26
N GLU A 222 13.35 34.49 21.05
CA GLU A 222 12.86 35.86 21.17
C GLU A 222 12.86 36.29 22.64
N ALA A 223 13.20 37.58 22.85
CA ALA A 223 13.11 38.18 24.18
C ALA A 223 11.69 37.99 24.73
N PRO A 224 11.54 37.79 26.06
CA PRO A 224 10.25 37.69 26.70
C PRO A 224 9.38 38.87 26.30
N ARG A 225 8.21 38.58 25.77
CA ARG A 225 7.27 39.62 25.37
C ARG A 225 6.21 39.76 26.45
N SER A 226 6.20 40.92 27.08
CA SER A 226 5.08 41.35 27.89
C SER A 226 3.99 41.88 26.94
N VAL A 227 2.80 41.32 27.03
CA VAL A 227 1.65 41.82 26.25
C VAL A 227 0.93 42.86 27.07
N ALA A 228 1.34 44.12 26.91
CA ALA A 228 0.55 45.23 27.39
C ALA A 228 -0.64 45.43 26.47
N VAL A 229 -1.82 45.14 26.93
CA VAL A 229 -3.03 45.76 26.39
C VAL A 229 -3.10 47.18 26.98
N ALA A 230 -2.37 48.11 26.37
CA ALA A 230 -2.62 49.51 26.60
C ALA A 230 -3.89 49.90 25.83
N ALA A 231 -5.04 49.76 26.46
CA ALA A 231 -6.16 50.63 26.07
C ALA A 231 -5.89 52.00 26.70
N PRO A 232 -5.77 53.11 25.93
CA PRO A 232 -5.81 54.43 26.51
C PRO A 232 -7.15 54.61 27.24
N ALA A 233 -7.11 55.14 28.42
CA ALA A 233 -8.31 55.50 29.18
C ALA A 233 -9.21 56.34 28.26
N GLY A 234 -10.39 55.80 27.88
CA GLY A 234 -11.40 56.52 27.10
C GLY A 234 -11.81 55.91 25.76
N ALA A 235 -11.23 54.81 25.31
CA ALA A 235 -11.66 54.15 24.06
C ALA A 235 -12.33 52.78 24.33
N ALA A 236 -13.60 52.85 24.62
CA ALA A 236 -14.48 51.69 24.45
C ALA A 236 -14.47 51.31 22.94
N GLY A 237 -13.75 50.29 22.56
CA GLY A 237 -13.69 49.82 21.18
C GLY A 237 -12.30 49.73 20.53
N ALA A 238 -11.20 49.97 21.25
CA ALA A 238 -9.86 49.77 20.68
C ALA A 238 -9.60 48.29 20.41
N ALA A 239 -9.27 47.97 19.14
CA ALA A 239 -8.86 46.62 18.71
C ALA A 239 -7.64 46.15 19.55
N PRO A 240 -7.55 44.86 19.87
CA PRO A 240 -6.41 44.31 20.59
C PRO A 240 -5.11 44.68 19.86
N THR A 241 -4.10 45.13 20.61
CA THR A 241 -2.79 45.47 20.05
C THR A 241 -2.23 44.25 19.31
N GLN A 242 -1.42 44.51 18.28
CA GLN A 242 -0.83 43.48 17.42
C GLN A 242 -0.10 42.38 18.26
N ALA A 243 0.56 42.78 19.35
CA ALA A 243 1.21 41.88 20.29
C ALA A 243 0.21 40.95 21.02
N ALA A 244 -0.99 41.44 21.40
CA ALA A 244 -2.03 40.61 22.01
C ALA A 244 -2.65 39.64 20.99
N SER A 245 -2.80 40.07 19.74
CA SER A 245 -3.25 39.18 18.66
C SER A 245 -2.21 38.13 18.31
N ASP A 246 -0.92 38.47 18.32
CA ASP A 246 0.20 37.55 18.09
C ASP A 246 0.33 36.53 19.22
N ALA A 247 0.20 36.95 20.47
CA ALA A 247 0.20 36.06 21.63
C ALA A 247 -1.02 35.11 21.64
N ARG A 248 -2.22 35.59 21.27
CA ARG A 248 -3.39 34.72 21.08
C ARG A 248 -3.26 33.79 19.88
N ARG A 249 -2.57 34.22 18.81
CA ARG A 249 -2.24 33.38 17.67
C ARG A 249 -1.21 32.31 18.08
N MET A 250 -0.16 32.69 18.79
CA MET A 250 0.88 31.79 19.29
C MET A 250 0.31 30.75 20.28
N LEU A 251 -0.60 31.17 21.18
CA LEU A 251 -1.34 30.23 22.03
C LEU A 251 -2.25 29.31 21.23
N ARG A 252 -2.87 29.79 20.15
CA ARG A 252 -3.65 28.95 19.26
C ARG A 252 -2.79 27.97 18.46
N ASP A 253 -1.62 28.39 18.02
CA ASP A 253 -0.68 27.58 17.25
C ASP A 253 0.01 26.51 18.15
N VAL A 254 0.19 26.82 19.44
CA VAL A 254 0.66 25.86 20.46
C VAL A 254 -0.49 25.06 21.07
N ALA A 255 -1.67 25.67 21.13
CA ALA A 255 -2.92 25.04 21.57
C ALA A 255 -3.71 24.43 20.40
N ASP A 256 -3.05 24.07 19.29
CA ASP A 256 -3.64 23.13 18.34
C ASP A 256 -4.37 22.03 19.13
N PRO A 257 -5.58 21.60 18.73
CA PRO A 257 -6.42 20.68 19.53
C PRO A 257 -5.71 19.42 20.04
N SER A 258 -4.52 19.16 19.54
CA SER A 258 -3.60 18.11 19.99
C SER A 258 -2.58 18.54 21.06
N GLY A 259 -2.39 19.85 21.31
CA GLY A 259 -1.43 20.38 22.28
C GLY A 259 -1.88 20.18 23.74
N VAL A 260 -0.92 20.11 24.66
CA VAL A 260 -1.18 19.95 26.09
C VAL A 260 -1.03 21.29 26.79
N ILE A 261 -2.11 21.77 27.42
CA ILE A 261 -2.11 23.00 28.22
C ILE A 261 -2.49 22.64 29.66
N ALA A 262 -1.65 23.02 30.59
CA ALA A 262 -1.94 22.97 32.02
C ALA A 262 -2.02 24.37 32.61
N ARG A 263 -2.88 24.55 33.61
CA ARG A 263 -3.13 25.82 34.31
C ARG A 263 -3.05 25.59 35.81
N SER A 264 -2.56 26.59 36.55
CA SER A 264 -2.50 26.55 38.00
C SER A 264 -2.80 27.94 38.53
N GLU A 265 -3.84 28.08 39.34
CA GLU A 265 -4.27 29.37 39.90
C GLU A 265 -3.33 29.84 41.00
N VAL A 266 -2.98 31.12 41.01
CA VAL A 266 -2.20 31.74 42.05
C VAL A 266 -3.12 32.13 43.20
N PRO A 267 -2.96 31.53 44.42
CA PRO A 267 -3.88 31.76 45.52
C PRO A 267 -3.98 33.26 45.91
N GLY A 268 -5.20 33.70 46.16
CA GLY A 268 -5.48 35.08 46.57
C GLY A 268 -5.38 36.14 45.45
N THR A 269 -5.28 35.71 44.18
CA THR A 269 -5.18 36.59 43.02
C THR A 269 -6.04 36.07 41.87
N ASP A 270 -6.24 36.89 40.83
CA ASP A 270 -6.84 36.47 39.58
C ASP A 270 -5.79 35.94 38.56
N LEU A 271 -4.54 35.74 39.00
CA LEU A 271 -3.46 35.26 38.14
C LEU A 271 -3.51 33.77 38.02
N VAL A 272 -3.24 33.30 36.81
CA VAL A 272 -3.16 31.89 36.45
C VAL A 272 -1.83 31.65 35.75
N ALA A 273 -0.99 30.80 36.33
CA ALA A 273 0.21 30.29 35.66
C ALA A 273 -0.18 29.20 34.69
N PHE A 274 0.40 29.21 33.51
CA PHE A 274 0.12 28.20 32.50
C PHE A 274 1.39 27.68 31.84
N ALA A 275 1.32 26.43 31.40
CA ALA A 275 2.33 25.81 30.55
C ALA A 275 1.64 25.13 29.37
N ALA A 276 2.03 25.52 28.16
CA ALA A 276 1.53 24.95 26.91
C ALA A 276 2.68 24.22 26.19
N LEU A 277 2.57 22.91 26.06
CA LEU A 277 3.56 22.06 25.40
C LEU A 277 3.06 21.66 24.01
N SER A 278 3.91 21.84 23.01
CA SER A 278 3.60 21.48 21.63
C SER A 278 3.56 19.97 21.44
N GLU A 279 2.51 19.45 20.78
CA GLU A 279 2.45 18.03 20.37
C GLU A 279 3.67 17.64 19.52
N GLN A 280 4.14 18.55 18.68
CA GLN A 280 5.28 18.31 17.82
C GLN A 280 6.56 17.98 18.63
N ARG A 281 6.75 18.64 19.77
CA ARG A 281 7.84 18.35 20.72
C ARG A 281 7.60 17.01 21.41
N LEU A 282 6.41 16.83 22.00
CA LEU A 282 6.06 15.64 22.77
C LEU A 282 6.19 14.37 21.93
N LEU A 283 5.78 14.44 20.66
CA LEU A 283 5.81 13.30 19.76
C LEU A 283 7.09 13.19 18.91
N SER A 284 8.11 14.00 19.15
CA SER A 284 9.36 13.93 18.37
C SER A 284 10.06 12.58 18.52
N ALA A 285 10.22 12.10 19.76
CA ALA A 285 10.79 10.78 20.07
C ALA A 285 9.90 9.64 19.54
N TRP A 286 8.59 9.76 19.71
CA TRP A 286 7.61 8.81 19.19
C TRP A 286 7.67 8.68 17.67
N ARG A 287 7.85 9.77 16.91
CA ARG A 287 7.99 9.72 15.44
C ARG A 287 9.23 8.94 15.02
N GLY A 288 10.36 9.13 15.71
CA GLY A 288 11.56 8.36 15.48
C GLY A 288 11.35 6.86 15.73
N TYR A 289 10.78 6.54 16.88
CA TYR A 289 10.46 5.19 17.29
C TYR A 289 9.48 4.50 16.31
N THR A 290 8.42 5.20 15.89
CA THR A 290 7.43 4.69 14.91
C THR A 290 8.10 4.35 13.57
N ARG A 291 8.98 5.20 13.05
CA ARG A 291 9.73 4.92 11.82
C ARG A 291 10.57 3.65 11.95
N THR A 292 11.22 3.47 13.08
CA THR A 292 12.05 2.27 13.34
C THR A 292 11.21 1.00 13.40
N ILE A 293 10.07 1.01 14.10
CA ILE A 293 9.16 -0.14 14.18
C ILE A 293 8.62 -0.49 12.80
N VAL A 294 8.14 0.50 12.05
CA VAL A 294 7.60 0.28 10.71
C VAL A 294 8.68 -0.27 9.77
N ALA A 295 9.89 0.30 9.79
CA ALA A 295 10.99 -0.18 8.97
C ALA A 295 11.37 -1.63 9.32
N LEU A 296 11.44 -1.97 10.61
CA LEU A 296 11.74 -3.32 11.08
C LEU A 296 10.64 -4.31 10.68
N ALA A 297 9.37 -3.93 10.82
CA ALA A 297 8.23 -4.76 10.40
C ALA A 297 8.26 -5.03 8.89
N LEU A 298 8.51 -4.01 8.08
CA LEU A 298 8.64 -4.16 6.62
C LEU A 298 9.83 -5.04 6.23
N LEU A 299 10.98 -4.86 6.88
CA LEU A 299 12.17 -5.69 6.65
C LEU A 299 11.89 -7.16 6.98
N THR A 300 11.24 -7.41 8.11
CA THR A 300 10.87 -8.77 8.54
C THR A 300 9.91 -9.41 7.55
N LEU A 301 8.87 -8.69 7.10
CA LEU A 301 7.92 -9.19 6.10
C LEU A 301 8.60 -9.44 4.75
N ALA A 302 9.52 -8.58 4.32
CA ALA A 302 10.30 -8.78 3.10
C ALA A 302 11.20 -10.02 3.21
N ALA A 303 11.88 -10.21 4.34
CA ALA A 303 12.71 -11.40 4.58
C ALA A 303 11.88 -12.69 4.57
N LEU A 304 10.70 -12.68 5.18
CA LEU A 304 9.79 -13.84 5.19
C LEU A 304 9.15 -14.14 3.82
N SER A 305 8.97 -13.12 2.96
CA SER A 305 8.43 -13.33 1.61
C SER A 305 9.45 -13.90 0.61
N LEU A 306 10.74 -13.65 0.83
CA LEU A 306 11.81 -14.12 -0.08
C LEU A 306 11.79 -15.63 -0.32
N PRO A 307 11.77 -16.52 0.70
CA PRO A 307 11.72 -17.96 0.48
C PRO A 307 10.44 -18.40 -0.25
N ILE A 308 9.31 -17.79 0.01
CA ILE A 308 8.04 -18.09 -0.69
C ILE A 308 8.17 -17.76 -2.17
N VAL A 309 8.72 -16.61 -2.51
CA VAL A 309 8.97 -16.20 -3.91
C VAL A 309 9.96 -17.16 -4.59
N LEU A 310 11.03 -17.57 -3.90
CA LEU A 310 12.00 -18.50 -4.45
C LEU A 310 11.38 -19.89 -4.73
N VAL A 311 10.58 -20.41 -3.80
CA VAL A 311 9.86 -21.68 -3.97
C VAL A 311 8.85 -21.58 -5.12
N ALA A 312 8.08 -20.51 -5.18
CA ALA A 312 7.13 -20.27 -6.27
C ALA A 312 7.81 -20.20 -7.64
N ARG A 313 8.95 -19.50 -7.74
CA ARG A 313 9.75 -19.43 -8.97
C ARG A 313 10.31 -20.81 -9.38
N ARG A 314 10.76 -21.62 -8.42
CA ARG A 314 11.22 -22.99 -8.70
C ARG A 314 10.08 -23.86 -9.20
N ALA A 315 8.93 -23.83 -8.56
CA ALA A 315 7.74 -24.58 -8.98
C ALA A 315 7.29 -24.22 -10.40
N LEU A 316 7.25 -22.93 -10.73
CA LEU A 316 6.90 -22.45 -12.07
C LEU A 316 7.91 -22.88 -13.14
N ARG A 317 9.21 -22.88 -12.83
CA ARG A 317 10.25 -23.36 -13.76
C ARG A 317 10.09 -24.84 -14.04
N GLU A 318 9.82 -25.64 -13.02
CA GLU A 318 9.65 -27.09 -13.16
C GLU A 318 8.42 -27.43 -14.02
N VAL A 319 7.30 -26.74 -13.83
CA VAL A 319 6.10 -26.91 -14.68
C VAL A 319 6.41 -26.59 -16.14
N ARG A 320 7.09 -25.48 -16.42
CA ARG A 320 7.47 -25.09 -17.79
C ARG A 320 8.41 -26.11 -18.43
N ARG A 321 9.38 -26.64 -17.67
CA ARG A 321 10.32 -27.65 -18.16
C ARG A 321 9.61 -28.93 -18.55
N ARG A 322 8.68 -29.44 -17.73
CA ARG A 322 7.89 -30.64 -18.05
C ARG A 322 7.03 -30.45 -19.30
N SER A 323 6.35 -29.32 -19.45
CA SER A 323 5.56 -29.04 -20.64
C SER A 323 6.41 -28.97 -21.90
N ALA A 324 7.64 -28.44 -21.85
CA ALA A 324 8.56 -28.42 -22.99
C ALA A 324 9.05 -29.85 -23.38
N ILE A 325 9.33 -30.68 -22.37
CA ILE A 325 9.71 -32.08 -22.61
C ILE A 325 8.56 -32.87 -23.25
N GLU A 326 7.32 -32.73 -22.73
CA GLU A 326 6.14 -33.40 -23.31
C GLU A 326 5.86 -32.97 -24.76
N ALA A 327 6.00 -31.66 -25.05
CA ALA A 327 5.88 -31.13 -26.40
C ALA A 327 6.97 -31.71 -27.35
N GLY A 328 8.22 -31.87 -26.86
CA GLY A 328 9.30 -32.52 -27.60
C GLY A 328 8.98 -33.97 -27.96
N TYR A 329 8.52 -34.75 -27.00
CA TYR A 329 8.11 -36.15 -27.27
C TYR A 329 6.91 -36.26 -28.22
N ALA A 330 5.96 -35.37 -28.15
CA ALA A 330 4.82 -35.36 -29.08
C ALA A 330 5.26 -35.06 -30.52
N ALA A 331 6.17 -34.11 -30.70
CA ALA A 331 6.75 -33.80 -32.01
C ALA A 331 7.54 -34.98 -32.60
N GLU A 332 8.37 -35.64 -31.78
CA GLU A 332 9.14 -36.82 -32.19
C GLU A 332 8.23 -38.01 -32.58
N ARG A 333 7.14 -38.25 -31.80
CA ARG A 333 6.15 -39.28 -32.15
C ARG A 333 5.39 -38.96 -33.44
N ALA A 334 5.07 -37.69 -33.71
CA ALA A 334 4.41 -37.28 -34.95
C ALA A 334 5.33 -37.52 -36.16
N GLN A 335 6.59 -37.22 -36.06
CA GLN A 335 7.61 -37.44 -37.09
C GLN A 335 7.84 -38.93 -37.37
N ALA A 336 7.71 -39.78 -36.35
CA ALA A 336 7.85 -41.25 -36.45
C ALA A 336 6.61 -41.94 -37.09
N ARG A 337 5.54 -41.24 -37.50
CA ARG A 337 4.30 -41.79 -38.08
C ARG A 337 4.01 -41.37 -39.52
N THR A 338 4.87 -40.57 -40.13
CA THR A 338 4.74 -40.11 -41.52
C THR A 338 5.86 -40.63 -42.40
N ASP A 339 5.58 -40.82 -43.66
CA ASP A 339 6.59 -41.13 -44.70
C ASP A 339 7.34 -39.84 -45.06
N PRO A 340 8.64 -39.75 -44.93
CA PRO A 340 9.39 -38.51 -45.14
C PRO A 340 9.42 -38.02 -46.57
N LEU A 341 9.16 -38.89 -47.55
CA LEU A 341 9.14 -38.52 -48.97
C LEU A 341 7.79 -37.93 -49.40
N THR A 342 6.70 -38.60 -49.03
CA THR A 342 5.36 -38.29 -49.53
C THR A 342 4.49 -37.49 -48.58
N GLY A 343 4.86 -37.45 -47.28
CA GLY A 343 4.11 -36.76 -46.24
C GLY A 343 2.84 -37.47 -45.77
N VAL A 344 2.45 -38.59 -46.38
CA VAL A 344 1.35 -39.45 -45.93
C VAL A 344 1.78 -40.33 -44.74
N ALA A 345 0.86 -41.08 -44.13
CA ALA A 345 1.21 -42.00 -43.07
C ALA A 345 2.25 -43.06 -43.55
N ASN A 346 3.11 -43.48 -42.66
CA ASN A 346 4.04 -44.56 -42.92
C ASN A 346 3.40 -45.92 -42.59
N ARG A 347 4.09 -47.01 -42.95
CA ARG A 347 3.68 -48.41 -42.69
C ARG A 347 3.25 -48.62 -41.24
N ARG A 348 4.05 -48.16 -40.27
CA ARG A 348 3.75 -48.32 -38.85
C ARG A 348 2.45 -47.64 -38.43
N ALA A 349 2.22 -46.41 -38.88
CA ALA A 349 1.00 -45.70 -38.60
C ALA A 349 -0.24 -46.39 -39.22
N PHE A 350 -0.08 -46.97 -40.40
CA PHE A 350 -1.09 -47.76 -41.07
C PHE A 350 -1.44 -49.04 -40.32
N GLU A 351 -0.44 -49.84 -39.90
CA GLU A 351 -0.65 -51.08 -39.15
C GLU A 351 -1.40 -50.85 -37.86
N ASP A 352 -1.04 -49.77 -37.10
CA ASP A 352 -1.75 -49.36 -35.88
C ASP A 352 -3.24 -49.03 -36.19
N ALA A 353 -3.51 -48.28 -37.25
CA ALA A 353 -4.87 -47.88 -37.63
C ALA A 353 -5.70 -49.05 -38.12
N LEU A 354 -5.09 -49.97 -38.90
CA LEU A 354 -5.77 -51.17 -39.39
C LEU A 354 -6.15 -52.08 -38.20
N ALA A 355 -5.24 -52.27 -37.24
CA ALA A 355 -5.54 -53.02 -36.04
C ALA A 355 -6.69 -52.41 -35.23
N GLN A 356 -6.77 -51.09 -35.18
CA GLN A 356 -7.88 -50.39 -34.53
C GLN A 356 -9.22 -50.63 -35.30
N CYS A 357 -9.23 -50.49 -36.62
CA CYS A 357 -10.45 -50.74 -37.44
C CYS A 357 -10.90 -52.19 -37.29
N HIS A 358 -9.98 -53.16 -37.31
CA HIS A 358 -10.30 -54.56 -37.07
C HIS A 358 -10.96 -54.78 -35.70
N ALA A 359 -10.35 -54.22 -34.64
CA ALA A 359 -10.90 -54.32 -33.28
C ALA A 359 -12.30 -53.69 -33.15
N GLU A 360 -12.54 -52.56 -33.82
CA GLU A 360 -13.87 -51.92 -33.88
C GLU A 360 -14.90 -52.77 -34.65
N LEU A 361 -14.50 -53.40 -35.75
CA LEU A 361 -15.33 -54.34 -36.48
C LEU A 361 -15.72 -55.55 -35.64
N VAL A 362 -14.77 -56.11 -34.87
CA VAL A 362 -15.05 -57.23 -33.94
C VAL A 362 -16.01 -56.79 -32.84
N ARG A 363 -15.72 -55.66 -32.20
CA ARG A 363 -16.42 -55.18 -30.99
C ARG A 363 -17.81 -54.64 -31.27
N VAL A 364 -17.93 -53.74 -32.22
CA VAL A 364 -19.18 -52.94 -32.48
C VAL A 364 -19.75 -53.13 -33.88
N LYS A 365 -19.21 -54.11 -34.64
CA LYS A 365 -19.63 -54.44 -36.00
C LYS A 365 -19.55 -53.24 -36.97
N GLN A 366 -18.56 -52.38 -36.76
CA GLN A 366 -18.33 -51.22 -37.56
C GLN A 366 -17.49 -51.54 -38.78
N PRO A 367 -18.03 -51.49 -40.01
CA PRO A 367 -17.34 -51.89 -41.22
C PRO A 367 -16.24 -50.90 -41.58
N PHE A 368 -15.22 -51.36 -42.27
CA PHE A 368 -14.20 -50.52 -42.85
C PHE A 368 -13.85 -50.97 -44.25
N VAL A 369 -13.31 -50.06 -45.08
CA VAL A 369 -12.79 -50.37 -46.42
C VAL A 369 -11.27 -50.22 -46.37
N LEU A 370 -10.57 -51.22 -46.93
CA LEU A 370 -9.13 -51.21 -47.11
C LEU A 370 -8.81 -51.37 -48.60
N ALA A 371 -7.90 -50.54 -49.10
CA ALA A 371 -7.40 -50.67 -50.45
C ALA A 371 -5.87 -50.69 -50.47
N TYR A 372 -5.31 -51.52 -51.29
CA TYR A 372 -3.91 -51.47 -51.66
C TYR A 372 -3.76 -51.01 -53.10
N ILE A 373 -2.76 -50.16 -53.31
CA ILE A 373 -2.47 -49.50 -54.58
C ILE A 373 -0.99 -49.70 -54.87
N ASP A 374 -0.67 -50.32 -55.99
CA ASP A 374 0.70 -50.49 -56.45
C ASP A 374 0.89 -49.73 -57.78
N VAL A 375 2.05 -49.10 -57.91
CA VAL A 375 2.35 -48.30 -59.13
C VAL A 375 3.03 -49.21 -60.15
N ASP A 376 2.24 -49.62 -61.14
CA ASP A 376 2.72 -50.49 -62.22
C ASP A 376 3.88 -49.83 -62.99
N ARG A 377 4.91 -50.63 -63.27
CA ARG A 377 6.09 -50.23 -64.05
C ARG A 377 6.90 -49.10 -63.40
N PHE A 378 6.78 -48.89 -62.13
CA PHE A 378 7.50 -47.83 -61.41
C PHE A 378 9.03 -47.96 -61.56
N LYS A 379 9.54 -49.17 -61.52
CA LYS A 379 10.98 -49.45 -61.78
C LYS A 379 11.38 -48.96 -63.17
N LYS A 380 10.56 -49.17 -64.20
CA LYS A 380 10.83 -48.69 -65.59
C LYS A 380 10.86 -47.17 -65.66
N LEU A 381 10.00 -46.46 -64.88
CA LEU A 381 10.05 -45.00 -64.76
C LEU A 381 11.41 -44.56 -64.17
N ASN A 382 11.84 -45.20 -63.07
CA ASN A 382 13.14 -44.90 -62.45
C ASN A 382 14.30 -45.17 -63.40
N ASP A 383 14.27 -46.31 -64.08
CA ASP A 383 15.36 -46.73 -65.00
C ASP A 383 15.44 -45.80 -66.23
N THR A 384 14.28 -45.19 -66.66
CA THR A 384 14.22 -44.33 -67.84
C THR A 384 14.47 -42.84 -67.52
N HIS A 385 13.97 -42.36 -66.39
CA HIS A 385 13.96 -40.93 -66.05
C HIS A 385 14.75 -40.59 -64.77
N GLY A 386 15.33 -41.60 -64.11
CA GLY A 386 16.08 -41.43 -62.88
C GLY A 386 15.23 -41.41 -61.60
N HIS A 387 15.86 -41.74 -60.46
CA HIS A 387 15.19 -41.80 -59.15
C HIS A 387 14.53 -40.50 -58.72
N ALA A 388 15.04 -39.35 -59.14
CA ALA A 388 14.47 -38.05 -58.78
C ALA A 388 13.03 -37.86 -59.38
N VAL A 389 12.81 -38.37 -60.60
CA VAL A 389 11.48 -38.38 -61.24
C VAL A 389 10.56 -39.38 -60.56
N GLY A 390 11.08 -40.56 -60.17
CA GLY A 390 10.31 -41.50 -59.37
C GLY A 390 9.87 -40.94 -58.02
N ASP A 391 10.75 -40.25 -57.31
CA ASP A 391 10.42 -39.57 -56.07
C ASP A 391 9.34 -38.47 -56.25
N LEU A 392 9.40 -37.71 -57.36
CA LEU A 392 8.40 -36.74 -57.72
C LEU A 392 7.07 -37.43 -58.01
N ALA A 393 7.06 -38.57 -58.74
CA ALA A 393 5.87 -39.35 -59.00
C ALA A 393 5.20 -39.84 -57.72
N LEU A 394 5.98 -40.38 -56.78
CA LEU A 394 5.48 -40.84 -55.48
C LEU A 394 4.87 -39.68 -54.67
N LYS A 395 5.52 -38.49 -54.63
CA LYS A 395 4.97 -37.29 -54.00
C LYS A 395 3.62 -36.88 -54.64
N ARG A 396 3.56 -36.88 -55.98
CA ARG A 396 2.35 -36.52 -56.71
C ARG A 396 1.22 -37.52 -56.46
N ILE A 397 1.52 -38.81 -56.40
CA ILE A 397 0.57 -39.88 -56.07
C ILE A 397 0.02 -39.65 -54.66
N GLY A 398 0.89 -39.48 -53.66
CA GLY A 398 0.49 -39.21 -52.27
C GLY A 398 -0.41 -37.98 -52.14
N GLN A 399 -0.10 -36.87 -52.83
CA GLN A 399 -0.92 -35.66 -52.86
C GLN A 399 -2.28 -35.91 -53.52
N THR A 400 -2.29 -36.64 -54.65
CA THR A 400 -3.54 -36.94 -55.38
C THR A 400 -4.45 -37.81 -54.52
N LEU A 401 -3.93 -38.86 -53.89
CA LEU A 401 -4.66 -39.67 -52.94
C LEU A 401 -5.22 -38.84 -51.79
N GLY A 402 -4.40 -37.93 -51.24
CA GLY A 402 -4.78 -37.06 -50.12
C GLY A 402 -5.93 -36.12 -50.41
N SER A 403 -6.05 -35.68 -51.67
CA SER A 403 -7.14 -34.79 -52.07
C SER A 403 -8.48 -35.52 -52.26
N GLY A 404 -8.46 -36.85 -52.40
CA GLY A 404 -9.63 -37.67 -52.70
C GLY A 404 -10.31 -38.33 -51.49
N VAL A 405 -9.80 -38.12 -50.26
CA VAL A 405 -10.27 -38.81 -49.05
C VAL A 405 -10.78 -37.83 -47.97
N ARG A 406 -11.61 -38.34 -47.07
CA ARG A 406 -12.10 -37.58 -45.92
C ARG A 406 -11.05 -37.46 -44.84
N ARG A 407 -11.23 -36.56 -43.92
CA ARG A 407 -10.34 -36.38 -42.77
C ARG A 407 -10.26 -37.61 -41.84
N SER A 408 -11.27 -38.43 -41.86
CA SER A 408 -11.33 -39.70 -41.11
C SER A 408 -10.55 -40.82 -41.78
N ASP A 409 -10.29 -40.70 -43.06
CA ASP A 409 -9.65 -41.72 -43.83
C ASP A 409 -8.12 -41.59 -43.76
N MET A 410 -7.43 -42.68 -43.89
CA MET A 410 -5.95 -42.70 -43.82
C MET A 410 -5.37 -43.13 -45.18
N ILE A 411 -4.37 -42.38 -45.61
CA ILE A 411 -3.48 -42.81 -46.69
C ILE A 411 -2.12 -43.08 -46.13
N ALA A 412 -1.55 -44.18 -46.48
CA ALA A 412 -0.21 -44.58 -46.07
C ALA A 412 0.63 -45.03 -47.26
N ARG A 413 1.94 -44.83 -47.16
CA ARG A 413 2.90 -45.47 -48.02
C ARG A 413 3.52 -46.66 -47.26
N LEU A 414 3.31 -47.85 -47.80
CA LEU A 414 3.76 -49.08 -47.16
C LEU A 414 5.24 -49.36 -47.43
N GLY A 415 5.76 -48.88 -48.53
CA GLY A 415 7.16 -48.99 -48.94
C GLY A 415 7.29 -48.96 -50.45
N GLY A 416 8.46 -48.59 -50.96
CA GLY A 416 8.68 -48.55 -52.41
C GLY A 416 7.61 -47.73 -53.15
N ASP A 417 6.84 -48.41 -53.99
CA ASP A 417 5.76 -47.92 -54.84
C ASP A 417 4.35 -48.33 -54.37
N GLU A 418 4.23 -48.86 -53.13
CA GLU A 418 2.98 -49.34 -52.56
C GLU A 418 2.33 -48.30 -51.62
N PHE A 419 1.05 -48.06 -51.85
CA PHE A 419 0.20 -47.20 -50.99
C PHE A 419 -0.98 -48.00 -50.45
N ALA A 420 -1.52 -47.57 -49.34
CA ALA A 420 -2.73 -48.08 -48.74
C ALA A 420 -3.73 -46.93 -48.48
N VAL A 421 -5.00 -47.22 -48.61
CA VAL A 421 -6.08 -46.35 -48.21
C VAL A 421 -6.99 -47.12 -47.26
N LEU A 422 -7.15 -46.59 -46.04
CA LEU A 422 -8.04 -47.14 -45.02
C LEU A 422 -9.19 -46.17 -44.75
N MET A 423 -10.41 -46.62 -44.93
CA MET A 423 -11.62 -45.85 -44.69
C MET A 423 -12.41 -46.46 -43.54
N PRO A 424 -12.27 -45.96 -42.31
CA PRO A 424 -13.08 -46.37 -41.18
C PRO A 424 -14.55 -46.02 -41.39
N ASN A 425 -15.45 -46.78 -40.84
CA ASN A 425 -16.92 -46.54 -40.95
C ASN A 425 -17.44 -46.48 -42.40
N ALA A 426 -16.90 -47.31 -43.24
CA ALA A 426 -17.32 -47.42 -44.66
C ALA A 426 -17.69 -48.89 -44.98
N ASP A 427 -18.81 -49.07 -45.59
CA ASP A 427 -19.34 -50.35 -46.06
C ASP A 427 -19.13 -50.54 -47.58
N SER A 428 -19.57 -51.66 -48.11
CA SER A 428 -19.49 -51.97 -49.55
C SER A 428 -20.22 -50.93 -50.45
N ARG A 429 -21.22 -50.23 -49.93
CA ARG A 429 -21.95 -49.20 -50.68
C ARG A 429 -21.15 -47.91 -50.83
N ALA A 430 -20.31 -47.64 -49.89
CA ALA A 430 -19.50 -46.42 -49.82
C ALA A 430 -18.17 -46.52 -50.59
N MET A 431 -17.68 -47.71 -50.97
CA MET A 431 -16.34 -47.88 -51.53
C MET A 431 -16.17 -47.48 -53.00
N ARG A 432 -17.15 -47.74 -53.88
CA ARG A 432 -16.97 -47.57 -55.33
C ARG A 432 -16.64 -46.16 -55.75
N ARG A 433 -17.57 -45.24 -55.50
CA ARG A 433 -17.46 -43.83 -55.97
C ARG A 433 -16.13 -43.18 -55.60
N PRO A 434 -15.66 -43.26 -54.35
CA PRO A 434 -14.39 -42.65 -53.96
C PRO A 434 -13.19 -43.30 -54.69
N PHE A 435 -13.16 -44.63 -54.81
CA PHE A 435 -12.03 -45.32 -55.43
C PHE A 435 -12.02 -45.17 -56.94
N ASP A 436 -13.17 -45.15 -57.65
CA ASP A 436 -13.27 -44.83 -59.07
C ASP A 436 -12.82 -43.41 -59.37
N ALA A 437 -13.23 -42.43 -58.56
CA ALA A 437 -12.76 -41.07 -58.65
C ALA A 437 -11.25 -40.93 -58.38
N MET A 438 -10.76 -41.63 -57.38
CA MET A 438 -9.36 -41.64 -56.98
C MET A 438 -8.50 -42.27 -58.08
N PHE A 439 -8.92 -43.41 -58.65
CA PHE A 439 -8.23 -44.05 -59.73
C PHE A 439 -8.17 -43.17 -60.99
N THR A 440 -9.28 -42.49 -61.29
CA THR A 440 -9.34 -41.54 -62.42
C THR A 440 -8.38 -40.35 -62.14
N ALA A 441 -8.40 -39.80 -60.95
CA ALA A 441 -7.50 -38.69 -60.58
C ALA A 441 -6.02 -39.10 -60.64
N LEU A 442 -5.67 -40.29 -60.17
CA LEU A 442 -4.31 -40.85 -60.27
C LEU A 442 -3.90 -41.00 -61.74
N THR A 443 -4.76 -41.59 -62.58
CA THR A 443 -4.50 -41.77 -64.02
C THR A 443 -4.27 -40.44 -64.72
N VAL A 444 -5.13 -39.43 -64.44
CA VAL A 444 -4.98 -38.09 -65.01
C VAL A 444 -3.70 -37.43 -64.53
N ALA A 445 -3.37 -37.58 -63.24
CA ALA A 445 -2.16 -36.97 -62.65
C ALA A 445 -0.88 -37.48 -63.26
N VAL A 446 -0.77 -38.79 -63.53
CA VAL A 446 0.42 -39.39 -64.17
C VAL A 446 0.46 -39.14 -65.68
N ALA A 447 -0.70 -39.12 -66.35
CA ALA A 447 -0.80 -38.82 -67.77
C ALA A 447 -0.41 -37.35 -68.06
N SER A 448 -0.80 -36.41 -67.22
CA SER A 448 -0.44 -34.99 -67.40
C SER A 448 1.07 -34.74 -67.29
N GLU A 449 1.80 -35.59 -66.62
CA GLU A 449 3.27 -35.51 -66.48
C GLU A 449 3.99 -36.38 -67.55
N GLY A 450 3.25 -37.09 -68.36
CA GLY A 450 3.80 -37.97 -69.41
C GLY A 450 4.47 -39.24 -68.86
N TRP A 451 4.18 -39.64 -67.64
CA TRP A 451 4.80 -40.81 -67.02
C TRP A 451 4.13 -42.11 -67.50
N PRO A 452 4.90 -43.08 -67.98
CA PRO A 452 4.36 -44.34 -68.53
C PRO A 452 4.08 -45.36 -67.41
N ILE A 453 3.39 -44.95 -66.36
CA ILE A 453 2.98 -45.77 -65.22
C ILE A 453 1.45 -45.85 -65.14
N SER A 454 0.95 -46.87 -64.49
CA SER A 454 -0.46 -47.09 -64.20
C SER A 454 -0.63 -47.64 -62.78
N PHE A 455 -1.82 -48.02 -62.39
CA PHE A 455 -2.09 -48.45 -61.02
C PHE A 455 -2.83 -49.79 -61.01
N SER A 456 -2.39 -50.70 -60.14
CA SER A 456 -3.13 -51.90 -59.79
C SER A 456 -3.70 -51.73 -58.38
N VAL A 457 -5.05 -51.76 -58.30
CA VAL A 457 -5.75 -51.43 -57.03
C VAL A 457 -6.67 -52.58 -56.62
N GLY A 458 -6.49 -53.08 -55.43
CA GLY A 458 -7.42 -54.01 -54.79
C GLY A 458 -8.17 -53.30 -53.67
N VAL A 459 -9.50 -53.32 -53.68
CA VAL A 459 -10.38 -52.66 -52.68
C VAL A 459 -11.29 -53.69 -52.04
N VAL A 460 -11.25 -53.81 -50.73
CA VAL A 460 -12.12 -54.72 -49.97
C VAL A 460 -12.89 -53.99 -48.89
N ALA A 461 -14.20 -54.16 -48.89
CA ALA A 461 -15.04 -53.75 -47.76
C ALA A 461 -15.15 -54.94 -46.78
N PHE A 462 -14.72 -54.72 -45.56
CA PHE A 462 -14.85 -55.70 -44.48
C PHE A 462 -16.13 -55.46 -43.70
N GLU A 463 -17.13 -56.30 -43.89
CA GLU A 463 -18.42 -56.30 -43.18
C GLU A 463 -18.50 -57.41 -42.12
N ALA A 464 -17.57 -58.39 -42.21
CA ALA A 464 -17.32 -59.38 -41.18
C ALA A 464 -15.82 -59.37 -40.82
N PRO A 465 -15.42 -59.65 -39.56
CA PRO A 465 -14.03 -59.60 -39.17
C PRO A 465 -13.24 -60.80 -39.74
N PRO A 466 -12.09 -60.58 -40.39
CA PRO A 466 -11.12 -61.63 -40.66
C PRO A 466 -10.47 -62.09 -39.31
N ALA A 467 -9.59 -63.12 -39.39
CA ALA A 467 -8.97 -63.66 -38.18
C ALA A 467 -8.21 -62.62 -37.36
N ASP A 468 -7.50 -61.77 -38.02
CA ASP A 468 -6.75 -60.63 -37.46
C ASP A 468 -6.55 -59.52 -38.50
N ALA A 469 -5.89 -58.44 -38.12
CA ALA A 469 -5.62 -57.30 -38.99
C ALA A 469 -4.64 -57.67 -40.14
N GLU A 470 -3.70 -58.56 -39.91
CA GLU A 470 -2.75 -59.05 -40.90
C GLU A 470 -3.47 -59.86 -41.98
N SER A 471 -4.41 -60.70 -41.59
CA SER A 471 -5.30 -61.43 -42.53
C SER A 471 -6.13 -60.48 -43.38
N ALA A 472 -6.58 -59.32 -42.84
CA ALA A 472 -7.27 -58.29 -43.63
C ALA A 472 -6.34 -57.73 -44.73
N ALA A 473 -5.10 -57.41 -44.37
CA ALA A 473 -4.09 -56.92 -45.30
C ALA A 473 -3.79 -57.95 -46.40
N ASP A 474 -3.63 -59.21 -46.04
CA ASP A 474 -3.37 -60.32 -46.99
C ASP A 474 -4.51 -60.49 -47.99
N VAL A 475 -5.74 -60.39 -47.59
CA VAL A 475 -6.94 -60.47 -48.49
C VAL A 475 -6.87 -59.38 -49.54
N VAL A 476 -6.55 -58.15 -49.14
CA VAL A 476 -6.47 -57.00 -50.05
C VAL A 476 -5.29 -57.11 -50.99
N ASP A 477 -4.11 -57.58 -50.47
CA ASP A 477 -2.92 -57.81 -51.27
C ASP A 477 -3.19 -58.84 -52.38
N LYS A 478 -3.80 -59.99 -52.05
CA LYS A 478 -4.20 -61.00 -53.04
C LYS A 478 -5.12 -60.42 -54.11
N LEU A 479 -6.07 -59.55 -53.75
CA LEU A 479 -6.97 -58.93 -54.72
C LEU A 479 -6.20 -57.95 -55.62
N MET A 480 -5.31 -57.15 -55.09
CA MET A 480 -4.43 -56.26 -55.85
C MET A 480 -3.52 -57.06 -56.81
N TYR A 481 -2.92 -58.14 -56.30
CA TYR A 481 -2.10 -59.01 -57.13
C TYR A 481 -2.90 -59.65 -58.30
N ALA A 482 -4.17 -60.00 -58.06
CA ALA A 482 -5.05 -60.47 -59.12
C ALA A 482 -5.29 -59.43 -60.21
N VAL A 483 -5.26 -58.12 -59.88
CA VAL A 483 -5.28 -57.03 -60.86
C VAL A 483 -3.98 -57.02 -61.67
N LYS A 484 -2.84 -57.13 -61.01
CA LYS A 484 -1.52 -57.23 -61.68
C LYS A 484 -1.46 -58.39 -62.67
N ALA A 485 -1.95 -59.56 -62.27
CA ALA A 485 -1.99 -60.76 -63.09
C ALA A 485 -2.91 -60.67 -64.32
N SER A 486 -3.98 -59.90 -64.24
CA SER A 486 -4.98 -59.74 -65.32
C SER A 486 -4.66 -58.60 -66.30
N GLY A 487 -3.48 -58.05 -66.28
CA GLY A 487 -3.05 -57.05 -67.26
C GLY A 487 -2.70 -55.69 -66.68
N ARG A 488 -2.80 -55.52 -65.37
CA ARG A 488 -2.55 -54.23 -64.64
C ARG A 488 -3.55 -53.15 -64.99
N ASN A 489 -3.27 -51.91 -64.56
CA ASN A 489 -4.05 -50.71 -64.86
C ASN A 489 -5.57 -50.88 -64.62
N GLY A 490 -5.93 -51.18 -63.38
CA GLY A 490 -7.34 -51.41 -63.05
C GLY A 490 -7.61 -51.46 -61.56
N VAL A 491 -8.91 -51.50 -61.24
CA VAL A 491 -9.40 -51.58 -59.85
C VAL A 491 -10.29 -52.81 -59.73
N ARG A 492 -10.08 -53.62 -58.71
CA ARG A 492 -11.00 -54.72 -58.35
C ARG A 492 -11.63 -54.44 -57.01
N PHE A 493 -12.92 -54.68 -56.89
CA PHE A 493 -13.71 -54.52 -55.68
C PHE A 493 -14.20 -55.88 -55.17
N ALA A 494 -14.12 -56.09 -53.87
CA ALA A 494 -14.70 -57.24 -53.22
C ALA A 494 -15.27 -56.89 -51.85
N VAL A 495 -16.12 -57.72 -51.32
CA VAL A 495 -16.68 -57.65 -49.99
C VAL A 495 -16.31 -58.88 -49.21
N TYR A 496 -15.70 -58.67 -48.04
CA TYR A 496 -15.41 -59.76 -47.10
C TYR A 496 -16.60 -59.90 -46.13
N ARG A 497 -17.36 -61.01 -46.33
CA ARG A 497 -18.54 -61.33 -45.54
C ARG A 497 -18.61 -62.82 -45.28
N ASP A 498 -19.10 -63.25 -44.15
CA ASP A 498 -19.26 -64.67 -43.76
C ASP A 498 -17.99 -65.48 -43.87
N GLY A 499 -16.81 -64.85 -43.65
CA GLY A 499 -15.49 -65.52 -43.73
C GLY A 499 -14.99 -65.72 -45.17
N LEU A 500 -15.70 -65.23 -46.18
CA LEU A 500 -15.38 -65.39 -47.58
C LEU A 500 -15.27 -64.05 -48.31
N LEU A 501 -14.46 -64.06 -49.38
CA LEU A 501 -14.32 -62.90 -50.25
C LEU A 501 -15.31 -63.02 -51.42
N HIS A 502 -16.27 -62.11 -51.50
CA HIS A 502 -17.28 -62.06 -52.56
C HIS A 502 -16.91 -60.95 -53.58
N PRO A 503 -16.72 -61.28 -54.86
CA PRO A 503 -16.52 -60.27 -55.88
C PRO A 503 -17.73 -59.31 -55.92
N ASP A 504 -17.48 -58.01 -55.96
CA ASP A 504 -18.57 -57.03 -56.15
C ASP A 504 -18.89 -56.89 -57.64
N VAL A 505 -20.04 -57.46 -58.08
CA VAL A 505 -20.46 -57.72 -59.46
C VAL A 505 -20.89 -56.46 -60.25
N GLY A 506 -20.62 -55.26 -59.72
CA GLY A 506 -21.04 -53.98 -60.35
C GLY A 506 -20.06 -53.39 -61.38
N ALA A 507 -18.95 -54.01 -61.71
CA ALA A 507 -17.98 -53.53 -62.71
C ALA A 507 -17.93 -54.45 -63.92
N ARG A 508 -18.22 -53.94 -65.07
CA ARG A 508 -17.78 -54.54 -66.33
C ARG A 508 -16.27 -54.48 -66.39
N LEU A 509 -15.67 -55.55 -66.01
CA LEU A 509 -14.34 -55.96 -66.47
C LEU A 509 -14.52 -57.41 -66.86
N ASP A 510 -14.52 -57.69 -68.16
CA ASP A 510 -14.38 -59.02 -68.72
C ASP A 510 -13.07 -59.60 -68.27
N VAL A 511 -13.08 -60.32 -67.17
CA VAL A 511 -12.01 -61.21 -66.80
C VAL A 511 -12.66 -62.49 -66.29
N ARG A 512 -12.67 -63.51 -67.13
CA ARG A 512 -12.89 -64.89 -66.70
C ARG A 512 -11.89 -65.22 -65.57
N ILE A 513 -12.43 -65.60 -64.45
CA ILE A 513 -11.69 -66.25 -63.39
C ILE A 513 -11.84 -67.71 -63.63
N ASP A 514 -10.81 -68.37 -64.22
CA ASP A 514 -10.64 -69.79 -64.16
C ASP A 514 -9.97 -70.17 -62.85
#